data_b96b3d082c896033d4713a7ebe46d319
#
_entry.id   b96b3d082c896033d4713a7ebe46d319
#
_cell.length_a   1.000
_cell.length_b   1.000
_cell.length_c   1.000
_cell.angle_alpha   90.00
_cell.angle_beta   90.00
_cell.angle_gamma   90.00
#
_symmetry.space_group_name_H-M   'P 1'
#
loop_
_entity.id
_entity.type
_entity.pdbx_description
1 polymer ?
#
loop_
_entity_poly.entity_id
_entity_poly.type
_entity_poly.pdbx_seq_one_letter_code
_entity_poly.pdbx_strand_id
1 'polypeptide(L)'
;GGTDFQVALPVTETTVDEVRAKVAGFEVKDLGAQVFSLGESAVRIQTRALDPEETVSVRAAIAKLADVKPDDVTYTAIGASWGEQISRQALIALTVFIALVMVLIGFWFRNWKMSLAAVIALAHDLVVTVGIYALIGFTVTPATVIGVLTILGYSLYDTVVVFDRVTENTRNLKDSRRTYGQSANLAINQVLIRSLNTTLIGILPVTALLIGGAMLHSGPLADLGLALFIGMIAGAYSSIFIATPLLVQMKEREPDQIAHRASLVRKAERATAKA
;
A
#
# COMPACT_ATOMS: atom_id res chain seq x y z
N GLY A 1 2.95 17.60 -13.05
CA GLY A 1 1.73 18.29 -12.66
C GLY A 1 0.64 18.13 -13.72
N GLY A 2 -0.61 18.28 -13.33
CA GLY A 2 -1.76 18.19 -14.22
C GLY A 2 -3.02 18.68 -13.53
N THR A 3 -4.09 18.89 -14.29
CA THR A 3 -5.41 19.18 -13.74
C THR A 3 -6.32 17.99 -14.05
N ASP A 4 -7.01 17.52 -13.03
CA ASP A 4 -7.88 16.37 -13.05
C ASP A 4 -9.31 16.84 -12.85
N PHE A 5 -10.17 16.59 -13.80
CA PHE A 5 -11.59 16.91 -13.76
C PHE A 5 -12.41 15.64 -13.64
N GLN A 6 -13.47 15.68 -12.85
CA GLN A 6 -14.41 14.59 -12.73
C GLN A 6 -15.84 15.11 -12.90
N VAL A 7 -16.62 14.38 -13.68
CA VAL A 7 -18.00 14.72 -13.96
C VAL A 7 -18.87 13.47 -13.96
N ALA A 8 -20.05 13.57 -13.41
CA ALA A 8 -21.07 12.54 -13.51
C ALA A 8 -21.55 12.46 -14.96
N LEU A 9 -21.32 11.33 -15.62
CA LEU A 9 -21.76 11.03 -16.97
C LEU A 9 -21.96 9.52 -17.10
N PRO A 10 -23.14 9.06 -17.54
CA PRO A 10 -23.36 7.64 -17.78
C PRO A 10 -22.32 7.08 -18.75
N VAL A 11 -21.65 6.02 -18.35
CA VAL A 11 -20.56 5.42 -19.13
C VAL A 11 -21.13 4.25 -19.94
N THR A 12 -21.00 4.34 -21.27
CA THR A 12 -21.25 3.26 -22.24
C THR A 12 -19.93 2.88 -22.90
N GLU A 13 -19.90 1.84 -23.70
CA GLU A 13 -18.67 1.41 -24.41
C GLU A 13 -18.04 2.52 -25.27
N THR A 14 -18.84 3.46 -25.77
CA THR A 14 -18.38 4.56 -26.65
C THR A 14 -18.14 5.87 -25.93
N THR A 15 -18.62 6.03 -24.70
CA THR A 15 -18.59 7.32 -23.97
C THR A 15 -17.18 7.88 -23.82
N VAL A 16 -16.20 7.06 -23.49
CA VAL A 16 -14.80 7.50 -23.30
C VAL A 16 -14.22 8.07 -24.59
N ASP A 17 -14.46 7.43 -25.72
CA ASP A 17 -13.94 7.86 -27.02
C ASP A 17 -14.66 9.10 -27.51
N GLU A 18 -15.99 9.20 -27.31
CA GLU A 18 -16.78 10.39 -27.60
C GLU A 18 -16.34 11.60 -26.79
N VAL A 19 -16.13 11.42 -25.47
CA VAL A 19 -15.63 12.47 -24.60
C VAL A 19 -14.22 12.88 -25.01
N ARG A 20 -13.34 11.94 -25.33
CA ARG A 20 -11.99 12.22 -25.83
C ARG A 20 -12.00 13.05 -27.10
N ALA A 21 -12.84 12.69 -28.04
CA ALA A 21 -12.99 13.42 -29.30
C ALA A 21 -13.50 14.86 -29.09
N LYS A 22 -14.47 15.04 -28.20
CA LYS A 22 -15.00 16.38 -27.86
C LYS A 22 -14.00 17.23 -27.09
N VAL A 23 -13.26 16.64 -26.15
CA VAL A 23 -12.22 17.35 -25.37
C VAL A 23 -11.06 17.78 -26.26
N ALA A 24 -10.71 17.01 -27.28
CA ALA A 24 -9.71 17.40 -28.28
C ALA A 24 -10.10 18.66 -29.10
N GLY A 25 -11.38 18.98 -29.14
CA GLY A 25 -11.92 20.17 -29.80
C GLY A 25 -12.06 21.41 -28.94
N PHE A 26 -11.59 21.38 -27.68
CA PHE A 26 -11.66 22.55 -26.79
C PHE A 26 -10.70 23.66 -27.25
N GLU A 27 -11.04 24.91 -26.92
CA GLU A 27 -10.27 26.09 -27.37
C GLU A 27 -8.86 26.16 -26.74
N VAL A 28 -8.65 25.49 -25.59
CA VAL A 28 -7.36 25.42 -24.93
C VAL A 28 -6.44 24.43 -25.66
N LYS A 29 -5.34 24.93 -26.22
CA LYS A 29 -4.38 24.17 -27.02
C LYS A 29 -3.52 23.26 -26.11
N ASP A 30 -3.09 22.13 -26.67
CA ASP A 30 -2.15 21.19 -26.06
C ASP A 30 -2.58 20.69 -24.67
N LEU A 31 -3.89 20.44 -24.48
CA LEU A 31 -4.45 19.93 -23.23
C LEU A 31 -3.79 18.61 -22.77
N GLY A 32 -3.28 17.80 -23.70
CA GLY A 32 -2.74 16.46 -23.38
C GLY A 32 -3.76 15.57 -22.66
N ALA A 33 -5.06 15.77 -22.99
CA ALA A 33 -6.14 15.19 -22.25
C ALA A 33 -6.18 13.66 -22.36
N GLN A 34 -6.23 12.99 -21.20
CA GLN A 34 -6.52 11.56 -21.08
C GLN A 34 -7.88 11.40 -20.43
N VAL A 35 -8.71 10.52 -20.97
CA VAL A 35 -10.09 10.30 -20.50
C VAL A 35 -10.19 8.87 -20.00
N PHE A 36 -10.71 8.73 -18.79
CA PHE A 36 -10.91 7.46 -18.10
C PHE A 36 -12.35 7.35 -17.61
N SER A 37 -12.91 6.14 -17.62
CA SER A 37 -14.18 5.86 -16.95
C SER A 37 -13.93 5.64 -15.44
N LEU A 38 -14.82 6.18 -14.61
CA LEU A 38 -14.89 5.88 -13.19
C LEU A 38 -16.20 5.11 -12.92
N GLY A 39 -16.12 3.78 -13.00
CA GLY A 39 -17.29 2.93 -12.94
C GLY A 39 -18.23 3.17 -14.15
N GLU A 40 -19.54 3.04 -13.92
CA GLU A 40 -20.58 3.17 -14.95
C GLU A 40 -21.25 4.56 -14.97
N SER A 41 -20.84 5.48 -14.07
CA SER A 41 -21.59 6.72 -13.82
C SER A 41 -20.77 8.00 -13.82
N ALA A 42 -19.44 7.92 -14.04
CA ALA A 42 -18.59 9.10 -14.08
C ALA A 42 -17.43 8.97 -15.06
N VAL A 43 -16.96 10.10 -15.54
CA VAL A 43 -15.77 10.23 -16.39
C VAL A 43 -14.76 11.13 -15.71
N ARG A 44 -13.49 10.72 -15.78
CA ARG A 44 -12.31 11.46 -15.32
C ARG A 44 -11.53 11.95 -16.53
N ILE A 45 -11.26 13.25 -16.56
CA ILE A 45 -10.49 13.89 -17.64
C ILE A 45 -9.24 14.49 -17.02
N GLN A 46 -8.10 13.97 -17.38
CA GLN A 46 -6.80 14.40 -16.89
C GLN A 46 -6.09 15.21 -17.97
N THR A 47 -5.58 16.39 -17.61
CA THR A 47 -4.91 17.32 -18.53
C THR A 47 -3.52 17.68 -18.00
N ARG A 48 -2.72 18.41 -18.82
CA ARG A 48 -1.54 19.11 -18.31
C ARG A 48 -1.91 20.06 -17.18
N ALA A 49 -0.92 20.61 -16.50
CA ALA A 49 -1.16 21.69 -15.56
C ALA A 49 -1.76 22.91 -16.30
N LEU A 50 -2.91 23.35 -15.84
CA LEU A 50 -3.65 24.50 -16.36
C LEU A 50 -3.46 25.68 -15.43
N ASP A 51 -3.47 26.90 -15.99
CA ASP A 51 -3.58 28.10 -15.19
C ASP A 51 -5.03 28.30 -14.68
N PRO A 52 -5.29 29.29 -13.80
CA PRO A 52 -6.62 29.48 -13.26
C PRO A 52 -7.68 29.83 -14.32
N GLU A 53 -7.33 30.60 -15.36
CA GLU A 53 -8.24 30.97 -16.44
C GLU A 53 -8.56 29.80 -17.35
N GLU A 54 -7.53 29.04 -17.75
CA GLU A 54 -7.68 27.78 -18.49
C GLU A 54 -8.53 26.77 -17.72
N THR A 55 -8.31 26.65 -16.40
CA THR A 55 -9.08 25.72 -15.54
C THR A 55 -10.56 26.06 -15.54
N VAL A 56 -10.92 27.34 -15.41
CA VAL A 56 -12.33 27.78 -15.47
C VAL A 56 -12.93 27.51 -16.84
N SER A 57 -12.20 27.79 -17.91
CA SER A 57 -12.64 27.58 -19.28
C SER A 57 -12.89 26.09 -19.59
N VAL A 58 -11.94 25.23 -19.24
CA VAL A 58 -12.05 23.77 -19.44
C VAL A 58 -13.17 23.18 -18.58
N ARG A 59 -13.31 23.63 -17.32
CA ARG A 59 -14.40 23.23 -16.43
C ARG A 59 -15.77 23.55 -17.03
N ALA A 60 -15.94 24.76 -17.57
CA ALA A 60 -17.18 25.15 -18.22
C ALA A 60 -17.46 24.35 -19.49
N ALA A 61 -16.43 24.05 -20.29
CA ALA A 61 -16.55 23.21 -21.47
C ALA A 61 -16.96 21.77 -21.15
N ILE A 62 -16.38 21.17 -20.09
CA ILE A 62 -16.75 19.82 -19.60
C ILE A 62 -18.19 19.83 -19.07
N ALA A 63 -18.60 20.84 -18.30
CA ALA A 63 -19.95 20.99 -17.81
C ALA A 63 -20.99 21.03 -18.95
N LYS A 64 -20.69 21.80 -20.00
CA LYS A 64 -21.53 21.85 -21.21
C LYS A 64 -21.58 20.52 -21.96
N LEU A 65 -20.47 19.79 -21.99
CA LEU A 65 -20.38 18.48 -22.64
C LEU A 65 -21.24 17.44 -21.92
N ALA A 66 -21.29 17.49 -20.60
CA ALA A 66 -22.03 16.54 -19.75
C ALA A 66 -23.45 17.01 -19.42
N ASP A 67 -23.87 18.18 -19.91
CA ASP A 67 -25.18 18.81 -19.63
C ASP A 67 -25.44 19.01 -18.11
N VAL A 68 -24.39 19.46 -17.38
CA VAL A 68 -24.43 19.75 -15.95
C VAL A 68 -23.98 21.18 -15.66
N LYS A 69 -24.17 21.64 -14.42
CA LYS A 69 -23.65 22.96 -14.01
C LYS A 69 -22.13 22.89 -13.83
N PRO A 70 -21.37 24.00 -14.06
CA PRO A 70 -19.94 24.03 -13.81
C PRO A 70 -19.57 23.61 -12.37
N ASP A 71 -20.41 23.85 -11.38
CA ASP A 71 -20.17 23.48 -10.00
C ASP A 71 -20.29 21.98 -9.73
N ASP A 72 -20.95 21.24 -10.60
CA ASP A 72 -21.05 19.78 -10.54
C ASP A 72 -19.82 19.09 -11.14
N VAL A 73 -18.94 19.83 -11.81
CA VAL A 73 -17.63 19.35 -12.27
C VAL A 73 -16.61 19.60 -11.17
N THR A 74 -16.20 18.54 -10.51
CA THR A 74 -15.11 18.63 -9.51
C THR A 74 -13.75 18.65 -10.20
N TYR A 75 -12.79 19.40 -9.67
CA TYR A 75 -11.43 19.40 -10.20
C TYR A 75 -10.36 19.48 -9.11
N THR A 76 -9.21 18.92 -9.42
CA THR A 76 -8.00 19.03 -8.59
C THR A 76 -6.84 19.46 -9.49
N ALA A 77 -6.27 20.62 -9.23
CA ALA A 77 -5.15 21.16 -10.02
C ALA A 77 -3.83 20.91 -9.28
N ILE A 78 -2.88 20.29 -9.96
CA ILE A 78 -1.55 19.98 -9.45
C ILE A 78 -0.54 20.69 -10.34
N GLY A 79 0.02 21.81 -9.88
CA GLY A 79 1.07 22.53 -10.60
C GLY A 79 2.33 21.69 -10.83
N ALA A 80 3.09 21.99 -11.87
CA ALA A 80 4.29 21.23 -12.22
C ALA A 80 5.33 21.19 -11.06
N SER A 81 5.52 22.30 -10.38
CA SER A 81 6.40 22.42 -9.20
C SER A 81 5.88 21.63 -7.99
N TRP A 82 4.58 21.43 -7.92
CA TRP A 82 3.93 20.76 -6.80
C TRP A 82 4.20 19.24 -6.82
N GLY A 83 4.16 18.61 -8.00
CA GLY A 83 4.49 17.18 -8.16
C GLY A 83 5.93 16.88 -7.70
N GLU A 84 6.90 17.71 -8.07
CA GLU A 84 8.28 17.59 -7.60
C GLU A 84 8.40 17.78 -6.09
N GLN A 85 7.73 18.80 -5.54
CA GLN A 85 7.74 19.09 -4.10
C GLN A 85 7.14 17.94 -3.29
N ILE A 86 5.99 17.39 -3.72
CA ILE A 86 5.35 16.26 -3.03
C ILE A 86 6.22 15.01 -3.12
N SER A 87 6.79 14.69 -4.28
CA SER A 87 7.67 13.54 -4.42
C SER A 87 8.90 13.65 -3.52
N ARG A 88 9.51 14.84 -3.43
CA ARG A 88 10.61 15.11 -2.53
C ARG A 88 10.21 14.94 -1.06
N GLN A 89 9.08 15.53 -0.66
CA GLN A 89 8.58 15.40 0.72
C GLN A 89 8.22 13.96 1.07
N ALA A 90 7.62 13.22 0.13
CA ALA A 90 7.31 11.80 0.31
C ALA A 90 8.57 10.95 0.51
N LEU A 91 9.64 11.19 -0.26
CA LEU A 91 10.91 10.51 -0.10
C LEU A 91 11.58 10.83 1.25
N ILE A 92 11.54 12.09 1.68
CA ILE A 92 12.05 12.49 2.99
C ILE A 92 11.24 11.80 4.09
N ALA A 93 9.91 11.87 4.03
CA ALA A 93 9.03 11.23 5.00
C ALA A 93 9.25 9.72 5.07
N LEU A 94 9.37 9.05 3.93
CA LEU A 94 9.67 7.62 3.84
C LEU A 94 11.03 7.28 4.47
N THR A 95 12.06 8.06 4.16
CA THR A 95 13.42 7.84 4.72
C THR A 95 13.43 8.01 6.23
N VAL A 96 12.82 9.08 6.73
CA VAL A 96 12.69 9.34 8.17
C VAL A 96 11.88 8.23 8.85
N PHE A 97 10.76 7.81 8.25
CA PHE A 97 9.92 6.72 8.76
C PHE A 97 10.71 5.42 8.86
N ILE A 98 11.43 5.01 7.80
CA ILE A 98 12.24 3.79 7.80
C ILE A 98 13.33 3.85 8.88
N ALA A 99 14.01 4.99 9.03
CA ALA A 99 15.04 5.18 10.05
C ALA A 99 14.44 5.04 11.46
N LEU A 100 13.30 5.66 11.73
CA LEU A 100 12.59 5.55 13.00
C LEU A 100 12.15 4.10 13.29
N VAL A 101 11.61 3.41 12.30
CA VAL A 101 11.20 2.00 12.41
C VAL A 101 12.40 1.11 12.73
N MET A 102 13.52 1.28 12.05
CA MET A 102 14.74 0.52 12.31
C MET A 102 15.21 0.70 13.76
N VAL A 103 15.24 1.95 14.22
CA VAL A 103 15.64 2.27 15.61
C VAL A 103 14.65 1.71 16.61
N LEU A 104 13.34 1.91 16.39
CA LEU A 104 12.29 1.48 17.31
C LEU A 104 12.28 -0.06 17.47
N ILE A 105 12.25 -0.80 16.36
CA ILE A 105 12.24 -2.27 16.39
C ILE A 105 13.55 -2.80 16.93
N GLY A 106 14.68 -2.24 16.51
CA GLY A 106 16.00 -2.63 17.00
C GLY A 106 16.16 -2.45 18.50
N PHE A 107 15.65 -1.34 19.04
CA PHE A 107 15.65 -1.05 20.48
C PHE A 107 14.68 -1.95 21.24
N TRP A 108 13.43 -2.10 20.75
CA TRP A 108 12.38 -2.87 21.42
C TRP A 108 12.72 -4.36 21.51
N PHE A 109 13.09 -4.98 20.39
CA PHE A 109 13.42 -6.40 20.34
C PHE A 109 14.90 -6.69 20.60
N ARG A 110 15.75 -5.66 20.75
CA ARG A 110 17.20 -5.80 20.90
C ARG A 110 17.82 -6.71 19.84
N ASN A 111 17.28 -6.66 18.62
CA ASN A 111 17.64 -7.57 17.53
C ASN A 111 17.54 -6.85 16.16
N TRP A 112 18.69 -6.46 15.64
CA TRP A 112 18.77 -5.74 14.34
C TRP A 112 18.23 -6.55 13.16
N LYS A 113 18.24 -7.90 13.22
CA LYS A 113 17.69 -8.76 12.16
C LYS A 113 16.17 -8.63 12.06
N MET A 114 15.48 -8.39 13.17
CA MET A 114 14.06 -8.07 13.17
C MET A 114 13.78 -6.74 12.49
N SER A 115 14.59 -5.71 12.79
CA SER A 115 14.48 -4.42 12.10
C SER A 115 14.67 -4.57 10.59
N LEU A 116 15.71 -5.30 10.18
CA LEU A 116 15.99 -5.52 8.77
C LEU A 116 14.86 -6.30 8.07
N ALA A 117 14.35 -7.36 8.71
CA ALA A 117 13.24 -8.14 8.16
C ALA A 117 11.97 -7.30 8.00
N ALA A 118 11.65 -6.44 8.98
CA ALA A 118 10.52 -5.52 8.91
C ALA A 118 10.68 -4.50 7.77
N VAL A 119 11.86 -3.91 7.60
CA VAL A 119 12.12 -2.94 6.53
C VAL A 119 12.02 -3.59 5.15
N ILE A 120 12.52 -4.81 4.99
CA ILE A 120 12.39 -5.54 3.72
C ILE A 120 10.91 -5.87 3.42
N ALA A 121 10.11 -6.24 4.43
CA ALA A 121 8.68 -6.45 4.27
C ALA A 121 7.96 -5.15 3.87
N LEU A 122 8.29 -4.02 4.50
CA LEU A 122 7.75 -2.71 4.10
C LEU A 122 8.14 -2.33 2.67
N ALA A 123 9.39 -2.59 2.28
CA ALA A 123 9.83 -2.36 0.90
C ALA A 123 9.04 -3.25 -0.10
N HIS A 124 8.78 -4.50 0.26
CA HIS A 124 7.92 -5.39 -0.52
C HIS A 124 6.51 -4.80 -0.67
N ASP A 125 5.89 -4.33 0.41
CA ASP A 125 4.53 -3.76 0.37
C ASP A 125 4.46 -2.53 -0.53
N LEU A 126 5.49 -1.68 -0.47
CA LEU A 126 5.62 -0.53 -1.34
C LEU A 126 5.75 -0.94 -2.81
N VAL A 127 6.63 -1.92 -3.11
CA VAL A 127 6.83 -2.43 -4.47
C VAL A 127 5.57 -3.06 -5.02
N VAL A 128 4.84 -3.86 -4.22
CA VAL A 128 3.57 -4.47 -4.64
C VAL A 128 2.52 -3.40 -4.91
N THR A 129 2.36 -2.44 -4.01
CA THR A 129 1.35 -1.38 -4.17
C THR A 129 1.64 -0.53 -5.41
N VAL A 130 2.88 -0.05 -5.56
CA VAL A 130 3.30 0.74 -6.74
C VAL A 130 3.24 -0.10 -8.00
N GLY A 131 3.61 -1.37 -7.93
CA GLY A 131 3.55 -2.32 -9.05
C GLY A 131 2.13 -2.51 -9.57
N ILE A 132 1.15 -2.69 -8.69
CA ILE A 132 -0.27 -2.81 -9.06
C ILE A 132 -0.76 -1.51 -9.71
N TYR A 133 -0.41 -0.33 -9.15
CA TYR A 133 -0.74 0.95 -9.75
C TYR A 133 -0.17 1.10 -11.16
N ALA A 134 1.08 0.70 -11.36
CA ALA A 134 1.74 0.77 -12.65
C ALA A 134 1.15 -0.21 -13.69
N LEU A 135 0.81 -1.44 -13.26
CA LEU A 135 0.27 -2.48 -14.15
C LEU A 135 -1.15 -2.16 -14.63
N ILE A 136 -1.97 -1.59 -13.76
CA ILE A 136 -3.37 -1.26 -14.10
C ILE A 136 -3.46 0.13 -14.73
N GLY A 137 -2.42 0.96 -14.60
CA GLY A 137 -2.41 2.33 -15.13
C GLY A 137 -3.16 3.32 -14.23
N PHE A 138 -3.25 3.06 -12.92
CA PHE A 138 -3.86 4.01 -11.98
C PHE A 138 -3.01 5.28 -11.86
N THR A 139 -3.70 6.42 -11.79
CA THR A 139 -3.03 7.70 -11.60
C THR A 139 -2.52 7.87 -10.18
N VAL A 140 -1.29 8.36 -10.04
CA VAL A 140 -0.71 8.69 -8.74
C VAL A 140 -1.04 10.13 -8.40
N THR A 141 -1.89 10.31 -7.40
CA THR A 141 -2.30 11.62 -6.87
C THR A 141 -1.67 11.85 -5.49
N PRO A 142 -1.77 13.04 -4.93
CA PRO A 142 -1.36 13.31 -3.54
C PRO A 142 -2.05 12.39 -2.54
N ALA A 143 -3.34 12.13 -2.76
CA ALA A 143 -4.11 11.23 -1.91
C ALA A 143 -3.54 9.80 -1.96
N THR A 144 -3.12 9.34 -3.15
CA THR A 144 -2.41 8.06 -3.32
C THR A 144 -1.13 8.02 -2.49
N VAL A 145 -0.29 9.08 -2.55
CA VAL A 145 0.97 9.14 -1.80
C VAL A 145 0.72 9.11 -0.29
N ILE A 146 -0.28 9.85 0.20
CA ILE A 146 -0.69 9.82 1.61
C ILE A 146 -1.15 8.41 2.00
N GLY A 147 -1.96 7.75 1.16
CA GLY A 147 -2.40 6.39 1.36
C GLY A 147 -1.24 5.40 1.49
N VAL A 148 -0.29 5.47 0.56
CA VAL A 148 0.92 4.61 0.55
C VAL A 148 1.77 4.83 1.81
N LEU A 149 1.99 6.07 2.24
CA LEU A 149 2.73 6.34 3.49
C LEU A 149 1.97 5.85 4.74
N THR A 150 0.65 5.99 4.74
CA THR A 150 -0.21 5.55 5.85
C THR A 150 -0.18 4.03 6.01
N ILE A 151 -0.20 3.28 4.89
CA ILE A 151 -0.22 1.82 4.94
C ILE A 151 1.07 1.22 5.51
N LEU A 152 2.20 1.91 5.39
CA LEU A 152 3.46 1.45 5.98
C LEU A 152 3.35 1.32 7.51
N GLY A 153 2.65 2.25 8.16
CA GLY A 153 2.39 2.16 9.61
C GLY A 153 1.47 0.99 9.98
N TYR A 154 0.44 0.75 9.16
CA TYR A 154 -0.49 -0.37 9.37
C TYR A 154 0.21 -1.73 9.19
N SER A 155 0.98 -1.91 8.12
CA SER A 155 1.74 -3.14 7.85
C SER A 155 2.75 -3.43 8.96
N LEU A 156 3.41 -2.38 9.46
CA LEU A 156 4.35 -2.50 10.57
C LEU A 156 3.69 -3.01 11.85
N TYR A 157 2.47 -2.56 12.16
CA TYR A 157 1.74 -3.00 13.34
C TYR A 157 1.58 -4.52 13.36
N ASP A 158 1.15 -5.12 12.25
CA ASP A 158 0.98 -6.57 12.14
C ASP A 158 2.32 -7.32 12.24
N THR A 159 3.36 -6.81 11.57
CA THR A 159 4.72 -7.37 11.65
C THR A 159 5.25 -7.37 13.09
N VAL A 160 5.03 -6.29 13.86
CA VAL A 160 5.46 -6.20 15.27
C VAL A 160 4.73 -7.23 16.13
N VAL A 161 3.42 -7.43 15.93
CA VAL A 161 2.64 -8.45 16.66
C VAL A 161 3.17 -9.86 16.39
N VAL A 162 3.50 -10.18 15.15
CA VAL A 162 4.09 -11.48 14.79
C VAL A 162 5.47 -11.63 15.43
N PHE A 163 6.33 -10.61 15.36
CA PHE A 163 7.67 -10.64 15.93
C PHE A 163 7.67 -10.76 17.46
N ASP A 164 6.73 -10.11 18.14
CA ASP A 164 6.54 -10.25 19.57
C ASP A 164 6.24 -11.71 19.93
N ARG A 165 5.33 -12.34 19.20
CA ARG A 165 5.00 -13.76 19.40
C ARG A 165 6.16 -14.70 19.07
N VAL A 166 6.92 -14.41 18.02
CA VAL A 166 8.15 -15.15 17.70
C VAL A 166 9.15 -15.03 18.85
N THR A 167 9.34 -13.83 19.40
CA THR A 167 10.25 -13.56 20.51
C THR A 167 9.84 -14.34 21.76
N GLU A 168 8.55 -14.35 22.09
CA GLU A 168 8.00 -15.11 23.21
C GLU A 168 8.27 -16.62 23.04
N ASN A 169 7.94 -17.19 21.86
CA ASN A 169 8.12 -18.61 21.59
C ASN A 169 9.60 -19.05 21.49
N THR A 170 10.53 -18.12 21.27
CA THR A 170 11.96 -18.42 21.12
C THR A 170 12.77 -18.04 22.36
N ARG A 171 12.15 -17.48 23.41
CA ARG A 171 12.85 -17.01 24.61
C ARG A 171 13.64 -18.11 25.32
N ASN A 172 13.08 -19.33 25.44
CA ASN A 172 13.70 -20.48 26.09
C ASN A 172 14.01 -21.60 25.09
N LEU A 173 14.49 -21.22 23.90
CA LEU A 173 14.69 -22.16 22.81
C LEU A 173 15.72 -23.26 23.13
N LYS A 174 16.76 -22.94 23.94
CA LYS A 174 17.83 -23.90 24.33
C LYS A 174 17.28 -25.11 25.10
N ASP A 175 16.20 -24.92 25.86
CA ASP A 175 15.54 -25.98 26.63
C ASP A 175 14.39 -26.66 25.82
N SER A 176 14.08 -26.14 24.64
CA SER A 176 13.00 -26.62 23.79
C SER A 176 13.47 -27.79 22.91
N ARG A 177 12.51 -28.63 22.51
CA ARG A 177 12.70 -29.64 21.46
C ARG A 177 12.43 -29.12 20.05
N ARG A 178 12.26 -27.81 19.88
CA ARG A 178 11.95 -27.18 18.60
C ARG A 178 13.13 -26.37 18.09
N THR A 179 13.26 -26.29 16.77
CA THR A 179 14.18 -25.33 16.12
C THR A 179 13.61 -23.92 16.17
N TYR A 180 14.42 -22.92 15.82
CA TYR A 180 13.96 -21.54 15.70
C TYR A 180 12.81 -21.42 14.69
N GLY A 181 12.96 -22.02 13.50
CA GLY A 181 11.92 -22.04 12.47
C GLY A 181 10.63 -22.70 12.91
N GLN A 182 10.69 -23.83 13.64
CA GLN A 182 9.50 -24.48 14.18
C GLN A 182 8.78 -23.62 15.23
N SER A 183 9.53 -22.89 16.06
CA SER A 183 8.96 -21.97 17.06
C SER A 183 8.36 -20.73 16.42
N ALA A 184 8.99 -20.21 15.36
CA ALA A 184 8.45 -19.10 14.59
C ALA A 184 7.18 -19.51 13.81
N ASN A 185 7.15 -20.71 13.21
CA ASN A 185 5.95 -21.22 12.54
C ASN A 185 4.78 -21.40 13.54
N LEU A 186 5.07 -21.87 14.75
CA LEU A 186 4.08 -21.93 15.81
C LEU A 186 3.56 -20.52 16.17
N ALA A 187 4.44 -19.52 16.24
CA ALA A 187 4.05 -18.14 16.50
C ALA A 187 3.09 -17.61 15.44
N ILE A 188 3.40 -17.83 14.16
CA ILE A 188 2.51 -17.45 13.05
C ILE A 188 1.13 -18.09 13.24
N ASN A 189 1.06 -19.40 13.47
CA ASN A 189 -0.22 -20.09 13.65
C ASN A 189 -1.03 -19.57 14.86
N GLN A 190 -0.37 -19.10 15.91
CA GLN A 190 -1.03 -18.53 17.08
C GLN A 190 -1.61 -17.14 16.84
N VAL A 191 -1.01 -16.35 15.95
CA VAL A 191 -1.47 -14.98 15.64
C VAL A 191 -2.27 -14.88 14.36
N LEU A 192 -2.29 -15.92 13.51
CA LEU A 192 -2.90 -15.91 12.18
C LEU A 192 -4.36 -15.42 12.19
N ILE A 193 -5.18 -16.00 13.04
CA ILE A 193 -6.61 -15.62 13.14
C ILE A 193 -6.77 -14.17 13.60
N ARG A 194 -5.90 -13.72 14.54
CA ARG A 194 -5.90 -12.33 15.01
C ARG A 194 -5.50 -11.38 13.89
N SER A 195 -4.44 -11.68 13.16
CA SER A 195 -3.95 -10.88 12.04
C SER A 195 -5.01 -10.78 10.92
N LEU A 196 -5.62 -11.92 10.54
CA LEU A 196 -6.71 -11.93 9.57
C LEU A 196 -7.92 -11.10 10.03
N ASN A 197 -8.36 -11.26 11.27
CA ASN A 197 -9.49 -10.49 11.80
C ASN A 197 -9.18 -8.99 11.85
N THR A 198 -7.97 -8.59 12.27
CA THR A 198 -7.54 -7.20 12.30
C THR A 198 -7.55 -6.59 10.89
N THR A 199 -7.03 -7.33 9.90
CA THR A 199 -7.03 -6.91 8.50
C THR A 199 -8.47 -6.80 7.95
N LEU A 200 -9.32 -7.80 8.18
CA LEU A 200 -10.72 -7.77 7.73
C LEU A 200 -11.48 -6.58 8.32
N ILE A 201 -11.33 -6.32 9.63
CA ILE A 201 -11.97 -5.17 10.29
C ILE A 201 -11.40 -3.84 9.75
N GLY A 202 -10.10 -3.77 9.49
CA GLY A 202 -9.46 -2.57 8.94
C GLY A 202 -9.83 -2.30 7.48
N ILE A 203 -10.05 -3.34 6.68
CA ILE A 203 -10.47 -3.21 5.26
C ILE A 203 -11.88 -2.64 5.14
N LEU A 204 -12.80 -2.90 6.07
CA LEU A 204 -14.18 -2.42 6.00
C LEU A 204 -14.30 -0.90 5.83
N PRO A 205 -13.73 -0.04 6.71
CA PRO A 205 -13.80 1.41 6.55
C PRO A 205 -13.05 1.89 5.30
N VAL A 206 -11.97 1.21 4.91
CA VAL A 206 -11.22 1.54 3.69
C VAL A 206 -12.03 1.23 2.43
N THR A 207 -12.75 0.11 2.42
CA THR A 207 -13.68 -0.24 1.34
C THR A 207 -14.85 0.76 1.27
N ALA A 208 -15.38 1.17 2.42
CA ALA A 208 -16.42 2.20 2.47
C ALA A 208 -15.89 3.55 1.92
N LEU A 209 -14.64 3.90 2.21
CA LEU A 209 -13.98 5.09 1.68
C LEU A 209 -13.81 5.01 0.16
N LEU A 210 -13.38 3.84 -0.35
CA LEU A 210 -13.21 3.60 -1.78
C LEU A 210 -14.54 3.68 -2.53
N ILE A 211 -15.55 2.95 -2.07
CA ILE A 211 -16.89 2.93 -2.69
C ILE A 211 -17.57 4.29 -2.55
N GLY A 212 -17.54 4.89 -1.35
CA GLY A 212 -18.11 6.21 -1.09
C GLY A 212 -17.43 7.29 -1.92
N GLY A 213 -16.11 7.26 -2.05
CA GLY A 213 -15.36 8.16 -2.92
C GLY A 213 -15.76 8.04 -4.38
N ALA A 214 -15.94 6.81 -4.88
CA ALA A 214 -16.41 6.55 -6.23
C ALA A 214 -17.87 7.02 -6.43
N MET A 215 -18.78 6.72 -5.50
CA MET A 215 -20.20 7.11 -5.59
C MET A 215 -20.42 8.63 -5.48
N LEU A 216 -19.62 9.32 -4.65
CA LEU A 216 -19.67 10.76 -4.48
C LEU A 216 -18.84 11.51 -5.55
N HIS A 217 -18.24 10.79 -6.51
CA HIS A 217 -17.34 11.35 -7.52
C HIS A 217 -16.18 12.16 -6.90
N SER A 218 -15.76 11.78 -5.70
CA SER A 218 -14.63 12.39 -5.01
C SER A 218 -13.35 11.61 -5.30
N GLY A 219 -12.60 12.05 -6.33
CA GLY A 219 -11.34 11.42 -6.73
C GLY A 219 -10.34 11.23 -5.58
N PRO A 220 -10.07 12.26 -4.79
CA PRO A 220 -9.12 12.14 -3.67
C PRO A 220 -9.51 11.06 -2.65
N LEU A 221 -10.81 10.90 -2.36
CA LEU A 221 -11.28 9.85 -1.42
C LEU A 221 -11.16 8.46 -2.03
N ALA A 222 -11.52 8.32 -3.31
CA ALA A 222 -11.39 7.05 -4.02
C ALA A 222 -9.91 6.65 -4.18
N ASP A 223 -9.04 7.59 -4.55
CA ASP A 223 -7.59 7.35 -4.70
C ASP A 223 -6.94 6.96 -3.38
N LEU A 224 -7.29 7.63 -2.28
CA LEU A 224 -6.84 7.28 -0.93
C LEU A 224 -7.32 5.88 -0.54
N GLY A 225 -8.62 5.61 -0.72
CA GLY A 225 -9.22 4.33 -0.41
C GLY A 225 -8.59 3.19 -1.20
N LEU A 226 -8.30 3.38 -2.48
CA LEU A 226 -7.68 2.38 -3.34
C LEU A 226 -6.25 2.06 -2.89
N ALA A 227 -5.44 3.08 -2.61
CA ALA A 227 -4.07 2.89 -2.12
C ALA A 227 -4.03 2.14 -0.80
N LEU A 228 -4.90 2.52 0.15
CA LEU A 228 -5.03 1.85 1.44
C LEU A 228 -5.51 0.41 1.27
N PHE A 229 -6.50 0.16 0.42
CA PHE A 229 -7.06 -1.18 0.20
C PHE A 229 -6.00 -2.16 -0.32
N ILE A 230 -5.27 -1.77 -1.38
CA ILE A 230 -4.19 -2.60 -1.96
C ILE A 230 -3.08 -2.81 -0.94
N GLY A 231 -2.64 -1.73 -0.28
CA GLY A 231 -1.54 -1.78 0.66
C GLY A 231 -1.86 -2.59 1.92
N MET A 232 -3.10 -2.58 2.44
CA MET A 232 -3.51 -3.41 3.57
C MET A 232 -3.46 -4.90 3.24
N ILE A 233 -3.88 -5.30 2.05
CA ILE A 233 -3.79 -6.70 1.61
C ILE A 233 -2.32 -7.11 1.48
N ALA A 234 -1.49 -6.27 0.85
CA ALA A 234 -0.06 -6.52 0.71
C ALA A 234 0.63 -6.65 2.07
N GLY A 235 0.33 -5.75 3.02
CA GLY A 235 0.91 -5.74 4.37
C GLY A 235 0.50 -6.96 5.21
N ALA A 236 -0.75 -7.38 5.15
CA ALA A 236 -1.21 -8.59 5.82
C ALA A 236 -0.51 -9.85 5.29
N TYR A 237 -0.26 -9.89 4.00
CA TYR A 237 0.50 -10.96 3.38
C TYR A 237 1.98 -10.92 3.80
N SER A 238 2.62 -9.76 3.71
CA SER A 238 4.06 -9.63 3.90
C SER A 238 4.50 -9.88 5.33
N SER A 239 3.73 -9.50 6.34
CA SER A 239 4.04 -9.73 7.75
C SER A 239 4.18 -11.23 8.08
N ILE A 240 3.35 -12.07 7.46
CA ILE A 240 3.32 -13.51 7.67
C ILE A 240 4.30 -14.23 6.74
N PHE A 241 4.26 -13.92 5.43
CA PHE A 241 4.93 -14.71 4.40
C PHE A 241 6.28 -14.14 3.95
N ILE A 242 6.62 -12.91 4.32
CA ILE A 242 7.91 -12.27 3.97
C ILE A 242 8.73 -11.96 5.23
N ALA A 243 8.21 -11.16 6.17
CA ALA A 243 8.96 -10.71 7.32
C ALA A 243 9.43 -11.87 8.20
N THR A 244 8.52 -12.77 8.55
CA THR A 244 8.84 -13.88 9.47
C THR A 244 9.74 -14.93 8.82
N PRO A 245 9.51 -15.45 7.59
CA PRO A 245 10.45 -16.36 6.94
C PRO A 245 11.85 -15.77 6.74
N LEU A 246 11.92 -14.48 6.39
CA LEU A 246 13.20 -13.80 6.25
C LEU A 246 13.95 -13.71 7.58
N LEU A 247 13.25 -13.38 8.67
CA LEU A 247 13.81 -13.39 10.02
C LEU A 247 14.33 -14.79 10.38
N VAL A 248 13.55 -15.84 10.10
CA VAL A 248 13.96 -17.24 10.36
C VAL A 248 15.24 -17.58 9.59
N GLN A 249 15.32 -17.26 8.30
CA GLN A 249 16.51 -17.51 7.50
C GLN A 249 17.76 -16.81 8.06
N MET A 250 17.63 -15.57 8.52
CA MET A 250 18.74 -14.82 9.13
C MET A 250 19.13 -15.37 10.49
N LYS A 251 18.15 -15.86 11.28
CA LYS A 251 18.38 -16.40 12.62
C LYS A 251 18.96 -17.81 12.57
N GLU A 252 18.47 -18.69 11.72
CA GLU A 252 18.98 -20.06 11.61
C GLU A 252 20.44 -20.15 11.12
N ARG A 253 20.98 -19.07 10.56
CA ARG A 253 22.41 -18.96 10.20
C ARG A 253 23.31 -18.57 11.38
N GLU A 254 22.75 -18.27 12.55
CA GLU A 254 23.55 -17.97 13.74
C GLU A 254 24.21 -19.24 14.28
N PRO A 255 25.49 -19.20 14.71
CA PRO A 255 26.21 -20.37 15.24
C PRO A 255 25.47 -21.10 16.36
N ASP A 256 24.82 -20.32 17.26
CA ASP A 256 24.03 -20.86 18.36
C ASP A 256 22.82 -21.68 17.89
N GLN A 257 22.15 -21.24 16.83
CA GLN A 257 20.99 -21.93 16.26
C GLN A 257 21.41 -23.19 15.49
N ILE A 258 22.55 -23.15 14.81
CA ILE A 258 23.14 -24.30 14.13
C ILE A 258 23.51 -25.36 15.17
N ALA A 259 24.19 -24.98 16.27
CA ALA A 259 24.56 -25.89 17.36
C ALA A 259 23.33 -26.48 18.03
N HIS A 260 22.30 -25.68 18.29
CA HIS A 260 21.04 -26.16 18.88
C HIS A 260 20.37 -27.20 17.97
N ARG A 261 20.21 -26.91 16.67
CA ARG A 261 19.65 -27.83 15.68
C ARG A 261 20.42 -29.17 15.65
N ALA A 262 21.75 -29.10 15.62
CA ALA A 262 22.60 -30.31 15.65
C ALA A 262 22.40 -31.12 16.94
N SER A 263 22.18 -30.46 18.07
CA SER A 263 21.89 -31.13 19.36
C SER A 263 20.55 -31.87 19.32
N LEU A 264 19.52 -31.27 18.68
CA LEU A 264 18.19 -31.89 18.54
C LEU A 264 18.25 -33.14 17.66
N VAL A 265 18.98 -33.11 16.54
CA VAL A 265 19.18 -34.27 15.67
C VAL A 265 19.83 -35.41 16.45
N ARG A 266 20.95 -35.14 17.16
CA ARG A 266 21.64 -36.16 17.99
C ARG A 266 20.74 -36.77 19.07
N LYS A 267 19.87 -35.93 19.69
CA LYS A 267 18.91 -36.43 20.70
C LYS A 267 17.85 -37.37 20.07
N ALA A 268 17.37 -37.00 18.85
CA ALA A 268 16.41 -37.83 18.12
C ALA A 268 17.03 -39.19 17.73
N GLU A 269 18.24 -39.19 17.17
CA GLU A 269 18.99 -40.44 16.80
C GLU A 269 19.20 -41.35 18.02
N ARG A 270 19.56 -40.80 19.17
CA ARG A 270 19.71 -41.59 20.41
C ARG A 270 18.40 -42.16 20.93
N ALA A 271 17.28 -41.48 20.70
CA ALA A 271 15.96 -41.97 21.08
C ALA A 271 15.51 -43.12 20.20
N THR A 272 15.75 -43.03 18.89
CA THR A 272 15.47 -44.14 17.93
C THR A 272 16.38 -45.34 18.12
N ALA A 273 17.64 -45.16 18.53
CA ALA A 273 18.56 -46.25 18.81
C ALA A 273 18.27 -47.01 20.11
N LYS A 274 17.40 -46.47 20.99
CA LYS A 274 16.98 -47.08 22.26
C LYS A 274 15.60 -47.77 22.21
N ALA A 275 14.84 -47.49 21.15
CA ALA A 275 13.52 -48.11 20.87
C ALA A 275 13.65 -49.37 20.01
#